data_647a15ac3241c032cc5f020b17cdfed2
#
_entry.id   647a15ac3241c032cc5f020b17cdfed2
#
_cell.length_a   1.000
_cell.length_b   1.000
_cell.length_c   1.000
_cell.angle_alpha   90.00
_cell.angle_beta   90.00
_cell.angle_gamma   90.00
#
_symmetry.space_group_name_H-M   'P 1'
#
loop_
_entity.id
_entity.type
_entity.pdbx_description
1 polymer ?
#
loop_
_entity_poly.entity_id
_entity_poly.type
_entity_poly.pdbx_seq_one_letter_code
_entity_poly.pdbx_strand_id
1 'polypeptide(L)'
;MLFRSPFKRIGVPAHELAMMMTIALRFIPTLLEETDRIMKAQSSRGADFVNGNLWQRAKNMVPLLVPLFISAFRRADDLATAMEARCYRGGEGRTKMHQLAYTWRDRNAMIAVVLVTAALIGLYVYFR
;
A
#
# COMPACT_ATOMS: atom_id res chain seq x y z
N MET A 1 -10.36 8.49 -16.48
CA MET A 1 -9.32 9.27 -17.20
C MET A 1 -9.09 10.68 -16.64
N LEU A 2 -9.92 11.19 -15.76
CA LEU A 2 -9.87 12.58 -15.24
C LEU A 2 -8.77 12.85 -14.18
N PHE A 3 -8.29 11.85 -13.45
CA PHE A 3 -7.26 12.02 -12.42
C PHE A 3 -5.80 12.03 -12.95
N ARG A 4 -5.60 11.77 -14.23
CA ARG A 4 -4.26 11.66 -14.83
C ARG A 4 -3.68 13.00 -15.32
N SER A 5 -4.54 14.00 -15.46
CA SER A 5 -4.20 15.29 -16.10
C SER A 5 -3.40 16.26 -15.21
N PRO A 6 -3.72 16.47 -13.90
CA PRO A 6 -3.03 17.49 -13.12
C PRO A 6 -1.62 17.06 -12.69
N PHE A 7 -1.38 15.76 -12.46
CA PHE A 7 -0.09 15.23 -11.99
C PHE A 7 1.01 15.21 -13.07
N LYS A 8 0.63 15.16 -14.35
CA LYS A 8 1.59 15.23 -15.47
C LYS A 8 2.28 16.59 -15.57
N ARG A 9 1.64 17.63 -15.03
CA ARG A 9 2.16 19.01 -15.04
C ARG A 9 3.25 19.24 -13.98
N ILE A 10 3.36 18.37 -12.99
CA ILE A 10 4.35 18.43 -11.89
C ILE A 10 5.56 17.53 -12.18
N GLY A 11 5.64 16.90 -13.36
CA GLY A 11 6.78 16.03 -13.73
C GLY A 11 6.85 14.71 -12.97
N VAL A 12 5.80 14.35 -12.22
CA VAL A 12 5.77 13.13 -11.41
C VAL A 12 5.32 11.95 -12.29
N PRO A 13 6.09 10.87 -12.40
CA PRO A 13 5.72 9.67 -13.15
C PRO A 13 4.61 8.90 -12.43
N ALA A 14 3.36 9.29 -12.68
CA ALA A 14 2.18 8.76 -11.98
C ALA A 14 2.07 7.23 -12.06
N HIS A 15 2.60 6.61 -13.12
CA HIS A 15 2.61 5.16 -13.28
C HIS A 15 3.60 4.50 -12.31
N GLU A 16 4.78 5.05 -12.15
CA GLU A 16 5.80 4.54 -11.25
C GLU A 16 5.37 4.68 -9.79
N LEU A 17 4.78 5.84 -9.44
CA LEU A 17 4.19 6.03 -8.11
C LEU A 17 3.07 5.03 -7.82
N ALA A 18 2.15 4.82 -8.76
CA ALA A 18 1.08 3.84 -8.58
C ALA A 18 1.63 2.42 -8.37
N MET A 19 2.71 2.07 -9.07
CA MET A 19 3.38 0.79 -8.90
C MET A 19 4.07 0.69 -7.54
N MET A 20 4.82 1.73 -7.13
CA MET A 20 5.45 1.78 -5.80
C MET A 20 4.42 1.64 -4.67
N MET A 21 3.29 2.34 -4.78
CA MET A 21 2.19 2.23 -3.81
C MET A 21 1.59 0.82 -3.78
N THR A 22 1.40 0.20 -4.93
CA THR A 22 0.87 -1.17 -5.02
C THR A 22 1.82 -2.18 -4.38
N ILE A 23 3.12 -2.04 -4.61
CA ILE A 23 4.17 -2.87 -4.00
C ILE A 23 4.20 -2.64 -2.49
N ALA A 24 4.17 -1.37 -2.05
CA ALA A 24 4.16 -1.03 -0.63
C ALA A 24 2.96 -1.64 0.10
N LEU A 25 1.73 -1.47 -0.44
CA LEU A 25 0.52 -2.05 0.15
C LEU A 25 0.57 -3.58 0.23
N ARG A 26 1.22 -4.24 -0.74
CA ARG A 26 1.42 -5.69 -0.72
C ARG A 26 2.39 -6.13 0.36
N PHE A 27 3.46 -5.35 0.58
CA PHE A 27 4.50 -5.72 1.55
C PHE A 27 4.15 -5.37 3.00
N ILE A 28 3.23 -4.43 3.25
CA ILE A 28 2.82 -4.07 4.61
C ILE A 28 2.43 -5.30 5.44
N PRO A 29 1.50 -6.19 5.01
CA PRO A 29 1.14 -7.37 5.79
C PRO A 29 2.34 -8.27 6.09
N THR A 30 3.19 -8.49 5.10
CA THR A 30 4.37 -9.35 5.23
C THR A 30 5.40 -8.77 6.18
N LEU A 31 5.62 -7.46 6.16
CA LEU A 31 6.52 -6.77 7.10
C LEU A 31 5.97 -6.79 8.54
N LEU A 32 4.65 -6.73 8.72
CA LEU A 32 4.04 -6.87 10.03
C LEU A 32 4.28 -8.27 10.61
N GLU A 33 4.07 -9.32 9.83
CA GLU A 33 4.36 -10.69 10.25
C GLU A 33 5.85 -10.89 10.58
N GLU A 34 6.75 -10.34 9.78
CA GLU A 34 8.18 -10.40 10.00
C GLU A 34 8.57 -9.67 11.31
N THR A 35 7.98 -8.49 11.54
CA THR A 35 8.18 -7.71 12.76
C THR A 35 7.76 -8.51 13.99
N ASP A 36 6.61 -9.18 13.95
CA ASP A 36 6.12 -10.01 15.05
C ASP A 36 7.06 -11.20 15.33
N ARG A 37 7.59 -11.83 14.29
CA ARG A 37 8.57 -12.93 14.42
C ARG A 37 9.85 -12.45 15.07
N ILE A 38 10.41 -11.34 14.59
CA ILE A 38 11.64 -10.75 15.12
C ILE A 38 11.41 -10.31 16.56
N MET A 39 10.28 -9.68 16.87
CA MET A 39 9.93 -9.22 18.21
C MET A 39 9.87 -10.40 19.20
N LYS A 40 9.21 -11.50 18.83
CA LYS A 40 9.17 -12.72 19.65
C LYS A 40 10.55 -13.31 19.86
N ALA A 41 11.38 -13.37 18.81
CA ALA A 41 12.75 -13.87 18.92
C ALA A 41 13.63 -12.98 19.82
N GLN A 42 13.49 -11.66 19.77
CA GLN A 42 14.25 -10.74 20.60
C GLN A 42 13.74 -10.74 22.04
N SER A 43 12.44 -10.88 22.27
CA SER A 43 11.89 -11.04 23.62
C SER A 43 12.43 -12.31 24.29
N SER A 44 12.56 -13.42 23.56
CA SER A 44 13.17 -14.66 24.06
C SER A 44 14.66 -14.50 24.43
N ARG A 45 15.33 -13.50 23.87
CA ARG A 45 16.73 -13.13 24.21
C ARG A 45 16.81 -12.11 25.34
N GLY A 46 15.67 -11.77 25.97
CA GLY A 46 15.61 -10.84 27.09
C GLY A 46 15.49 -9.37 26.70
N ALA A 47 15.14 -9.07 25.44
CA ALA A 47 14.84 -7.70 25.04
C ALA A 47 13.51 -7.25 25.63
N ASP A 48 13.51 -6.18 26.40
CA ASP A 48 12.32 -5.57 26.98
C ASP A 48 11.93 -4.32 26.16
N PHE A 49 10.77 -4.41 25.47
CA PHE A 49 10.25 -3.33 24.61
C PHE A 49 9.24 -2.44 25.33
N VAL A 50 8.80 -2.85 26.54
CA VAL A 50 7.68 -2.22 27.24
C VAL A 50 8.17 -1.34 28.39
N ASN A 51 9.16 -1.82 29.15
CA ASN A 51 9.64 -1.14 30.36
C ASN A 51 10.86 -0.27 30.05
N GLY A 52 10.98 0.88 30.73
CA GLY A 52 12.12 1.77 30.66
C GLY A 52 11.82 3.19 30.19
N ASN A 53 12.83 4.06 30.32
CA ASN A 53 12.79 5.44 29.86
C ASN A 53 12.73 5.48 28.31
N LEU A 54 12.16 6.53 27.70
CA LEU A 54 12.00 6.69 26.25
C LEU A 54 13.29 6.42 25.46
N TRP A 55 14.42 6.88 25.97
CA TRP A 55 15.75 6.65 25.39
C TRP A 55 16.17 5.17 25.43
N GLN A 56 15.85 4.49 26.51
CA GLN A 56 16.16 3.06 26.69
C GLN A 56 15.26 2.20 25.79
N ARG A 57 13.99 2.55 25.64
CA ARG A 57 13.07 1.90 24.70
C ARG A 57 13.54 2.06 23.25
N ALA A 58 13.97 3.26 22.86
CA ALA A 58 14.53 3.50 21.52
C ALA A 58 15.77 2.65 21.26
N LYS A 59 16.69 2.53 22.24
CA LYS A 59 17.87 1.68 22.14
C LYS A 59 17.51 0.19 22.02
N ASN A 60 16.50 -0.26 22.76
CA ASN A 60 16.02 -1.64 22.72
C ASN A 60 15.30 -1.99 21.39
N MET A 61 14.85 -0.98 20.62
CA MET A 61 14.26 -1.19 19.29
C MET A 61 15.31 -1.41 18.19
N VAL A 62 16.57 -1.00 18.39
CA VAL A 62 17.63 -1.16 17.38
C VAL A 62 17.83 -2.63 16.97
N PRO A 63 17.88 -3.62 17.87
CA PRO A 63 17.99 -5.04 17.51
C PRO A 63 16.79 -5.57 16.72
N LEU A 64 15.68 -4.87 16.70
CA LEU A 64 14.50 -5.20 15.89
C LEU A 64 14.60 -4.54 14.52
N LEU A 65 15.05 -3.27 14.47
CA LEU A 65 15.13 -2.51 13.23
C LEU A 65 16.15 -3.08 12.25
N VAL A 66 17.34 -3.47 12.74
CA VAL A 66 18.44 -3.95 11.87
C VAL A 66 18.03 -5.19 11.07
N PRO A 67 17.51 -6.27 11.66
CA PRO A 67 17.05 -7.44 10.90
C PRO A 67 15.90 -7.10 9.95
N LEU A 68 14.98 -6.21 10.36
CA LEU A 68 13.86 -5.79 9.53
C LEU A 68 14.33 -5.05 8.27
N PHE A 69 15.31 -4.13 8.40
CA PHE A 69 15.91 -3.46 7.25
C PHE A 69 16.61 -4.45 6.30
N ILE A 70 17.39 -5.38 6.84
CA ILE A 70 18.06 -6.39 6.02
C ILE A 70 17.05 -7.23 5.24
N SER A 71 15.97 -7.66 5.89
CA SER A 71 14.88 -8.40 5.24
C SER A 71 14.19 -7.56 4.15
N ALA A 72 13.91 -6.28 4.43
CA ALA A 72 13.30 -5.38 3.47
C ALA A 72 14.19 -5.16 2.22
N PHE A 73 15.50 -4.96 2.41
CA PHE A 73 16.44 -4.81 1.29
C PHE A 73 16.55 -6.07 0.44
N ARG A 74 16.65 -7.25 1.06
CA ARG A 74 16.66 -8.52 0.32
C ARG A 74 15.42 -8.69 -0.55
N ARG A 75 14.24 -8.35 -0.02
CA ARG A 75 12.98 -8.39 -0.77
C ARG A 75 12.96 -7.38 -1.91
N ALA A 76 13.53 -6.20 -1.71
CA ALA A 76 13.66 -5.19 -2.76
C ALA A 76 14.57 -5.68 -3.90
N ASP A 77 15.70 -6.31 -3.58
CA ASP A 77 16.63 -6.89 -4.55
C ASP A 77 15.99 -8.06 -5.32
N ASP A 78 15.29 -8.96 -4.63
CA ASP A 78 14.56 -10.07 -5.25
C ASP A 78 13.47 -9.55 -6.21
N LEU A 79 12.74 -8.50 -5.79
CA LEU A 79 11.72 -7.89 -6.63
C LEU A 79 12.33 -7.19 -7.85
N ALA A 80 13.43 -6.44 -7.67
CA ALA A 80 14.13 -5.78 -8.76
C ALA A 80 14.61 -6.81 -9.80
N THR A 81 15.26 -7.87 -9.36
CA THR A 81 15.71 -8.97 -10.22
C THR A 81 14.54 -9.64 -10.97
N ALA A 82 13.43 -9.88 -10.28
CA ALA A 82 12.23 -10.44 -10.91
C ALA A 82 11.61 -9.49 -11.94
N MET A 83 11.67 -8.18 -11.72
CA MET A 83 11.20 -7.16 -12.66
C MET A 83 12.11 -7.07 -13.89
N GLU A 84 13.41 -7.10 -13.71
CA GLU A 84 14.40 -7.13 -14.79
C GLU A 84 14.24 -8.38 -15.65
N ALA A 85 14.06 -9.54 -15.05
CA ALA A 85 13.81 -10.80 -15.75
C ALA A 85 12.52 -10.78 -16.61
N ARG A 86 11.55 -9.93 -16.22
CA ARG A 86 10.33 -9.68 -16.99
C ARG A 86 10.46 -8.52 -17.98
N CYS A 87 11.67 -8.05 -18.24
CA CYS A 87 11.95 -6.91 -19.15
C CYS A 87 11.19 -5.64 -18.78
N TYR A 88 11.05 -5.34 -17.48
CA TYR A 88 10.41 -4.11 -17.05
C TYR A 88 11.27 -2.89 -17.42
N ARG A 89 10.73 -1.98 -18.22
CA ARG A 89 11.41 -0.77 -18.73
C ARG A 89 10.70 0.53 -18.33
N GLY A 90 10.03 0.56 -17.18
CA GLY A 90 9.31 1.74 -16.74
C GLY A 90 7.89 1.86 -17.33
N GLY A 91 7.35 3.08 -17.33
CA GLY A 91 5.97 3.35 -17.73
C GLY A 91 5.76 3.71 -19.21
N GLU A 92 6.83 4.04 -19.95
CA GLU A 92 6.74 4.48 -21.34
C GLU A 92 6.51 3.29 -22.29
N GLY A 93 5.58 3.45 -23.25
CA GLY A 93 5.27 2.43 -24.24
C GLY A 93 4.47 1.21 -23.74
N ARG A 94 4.00 1.19 -22.50
CA ARG A 94 3.20 0.07 -21.96
C ARG A 94 1.77 0.10 -22.46
N THR A 95 1.34 -1.03 -23.01
CA THR A 95 -0.06 -1.30 -23.31
C THR A 95 -0.73 -1.99 -22.10
N LYS A 96 -1.99 -1.68 -21.84
CA LYS A 96 -2.78 -2.36 -20.80
C LYS A 96 -3.47 -3.57 -21.42
N MET A 97 -3.30 -4.75 -20.84
CA MET A 97 -3.97 -5.98 -21.28
C MET A 97 -5.50 -5.86 -21.11
N HIS A 98 -5.96 -5.24 -20.04
CA HIS A 98 -7.37 -4.90 -19.82
C HIS A 98 -7.51 -3.39 -19.66
N GLN A 99 -8.09 -2.73 -20.66
CA GLN A 99 -8.47 -1.33 -20.53
C GLN A 99 -9.82 -1.25 -19.83
N LEU A 100 -9.86 -0.58 -18.67
CA LEU A 100 -11.11 -0.25 -18.01
C LEU A 100 -11.85 0.79 -18.87
N ALA A 101 -12.92 0.37 -19.53
CA ALA A 101 -13.82 1.25 -20.26
C ALA A 101 -15.09 1.43 -19.44
N TYR A 102 -15.53 2.68 -19.33
CA TYR A 102 -16.79 3.02 -18.66
C TYR A 102 -17.94 2.46 -19.49
N THR A 103 -18.69 1.52 -18.92
CA THR A 103 -19.79 0.84 -19.59
C THR A 103 -21.13 1.43 -19.10
N TRP A 104 -22.17 1.32 -19.92
CA TRP A 104 -23.55 1.69 -19.51
C TRP A 104 -23.97 1.04 -18.20
N ARG A 105 -23.51 -0.17 -17.92
CA ARG A 105 -23.77 -0.91 -16.67
C ARG A 105 -23.23 -0.19 -15.44
N ASP A 106 -22.04 0.41 -15.53
CA ASP A 106 -21.41 1.15 -14.44
C ASP A 106 -22.18 2.44 -14.14
N ARG A 107 -22.69 3.08 -15.18
CA ARG A 107 -23.55 4.26 -15.03
C ARG A 107 -24.85 3.92 -14.31
N ASN A 108 -25.49 2.85 -14.69
CA ASN A 108 -26.73 2.41 -14.05
C ASN A 108 -26.48 1.99 -12.58
N ALA A 109 -25.38 1.33 -12.29
CA ALA A 109 -24.99 1.00 -10.93
C ALA A 109 -24.76 2.27 -10.07
N MET A 110 -24.06 3.27 -10.62
CA MET A 110 -23.88 4.55 -9.92
C MET A 110 -25.22 5.27 -9.65
N ILE A 111 -26.12 5.30 -10.62
CA ILE A 111 -27.45 5.90 -10.45
C ILE A 111 -28.22 5.15 -9.35
N ALA A 112 -28.21 3.83 -9.34
CA ALA A 112 -28.86 3.01 -8.33
C ALA A 112 -28.32 3.31 -6.92
N VAL A 113 -27.00 3.39 -6.75
CA VAL A 113 -26.38 3.74 -5.46
C VAL A 113 -26.80 5.13 -5.00
N VAL A 114 -26.80 6.13 -5.88
CA VAL A 114 -27.21 7.49 -5.55
C VAL A 114 -28.69 7.53 -5.15
N LEU A 115 -29.58 6.82 -5.86
CA LEU A 115 -31.01 6.77 -5.52
C LEU A 115 -31.26 6.11 -4.18
N VAL A 116 -30.59 4.98 -3.90
CA VAL A 116 -30.71 4.30 -2.60
C VAL A 116 -30.22 5.19 -1.46
N THR A 117 -29.08 5.85 -1.65
CA THR A 117 -28.54 6.77 -0.64
C THR A 117 -29.48 7.95 -0.40
N ALA A 118 -30.03 8.55 -1.46
CA ALA A 118 -30.99 9.64 -1.34
C ALA A 118 -32.28 9.21 -0.65
N ALA A 119 -32.78 8.01 -0.94
CA ALA A 119 -33.98 7.45 -0.29
C ALA A 119 -33.74 7.20 1.21
N LEU A 120 -32.56 6.67 1.59
CA LEU A 120 -32.21 6.47 3.00
C LEU A 120 -32.09 7.78 3.76
N ILE A 121 -31.49 8.81 3.16
CA ILE A 121 -31.39 10.14 3.76
C ILE A 121 -32.78 10.77 3.90
N GLY A 122 -33.64 10.67 2.88
CA GLY A 122 -35.02 11.18 2.93
C GLY A 122 -35.84 10.50 4.02
N LEU A 123 -35.72 9.18 4.14
CA LEU A 123 -36.37 8.41 5.20
C LEU A 123 -35.87 8.81 6.60
N TYR A 124 -34.57 9.00 6.75
CA TYR A 124 -33.98 9.46 8.00
C TYR A 124 -34.47 10.84 8.42
N VAL A 125 -34.58 11.78 7.47
CA VAL A 125 -35.08 13.13 7.73
C VAL A 125 -36.56 13.11 8.06
N TYR A 126 -37.35 12.25 7.40
CA TYR A 126 -38.81 12.14 7.64
C TYR A 126 -39.12 11.56 9.03
N PHE A 127 -38.30 10.60 9.53
CA PHE A 127 -38.50 9.98 10.85
C PHE A 127 -37.86 10.75 12.02
N ARG A 128 -37.11 11.81 11.75
CA ARG A 128 -36.53 12.67 12.79
C ARG A 128 -37.41 13.86 13.10
#